data_afb794267d14993cf1ca198797a3a521
#
_entry.id   afb794267d14993cf1ca198797a3a521
#
_cell.length_a   1.000
_cell.length_b   1.000
_cell.length_c   1.000
_cell.angle_alpha   90.00
_cell.angle_beta   90.00
_cell.angle_gamma   90.00
#
_symmetry.space_group_name_H-M   'P 1'
#
loop_
_entity.id
_entity.type
_entity.pdbx_description
1 polymer ?
#
loop_
_entity_poly.entity_id
_entity_poly.type
_entity_poly.pdbx_seq_one_letter_code
_entity_poly.pdbx_strand_id
1 'polypeptide(L)'
;MTFGLSTGYGSTNFKHEFDGFGILQNPDSIPKLFPAGNVSSGYSNWFNKVQPNGNTVQPGAFLVSADTTDIGFQNKAFNIPLKATLHVEFDRYRIGGGYSFEYVNMGTFRPTAYGDDISNFSPDFSSFFLKKYFVLLGASVYRYEDYVLVVDANIGGYSLGSKFDKSVIKKGAYVNLGAAIERDMSEYFKLFVRPSYEIKSYTVNVPETGQSIKHKFNAFYINIGATYRFPELRRCFLKTCHAQINHAHGNREYRSRRHPIYKKQNPHYGENYPNLIKYKGKNKKKLSPY
;
A
#
# COMPACT_ATOMS: atom_id res chain seq x y z
N MET A 1 -15.89 -15.05 5.25
CA MET A 1 -14.44 -14.77 5.27
C MET A 1 -13.97 -14.58 3.85
N THR A 2 -13.23 -13.50 3.58
CA THR A 2 -12.84 -13.08 2.22
C THR A 2 -11.33 -12.87 2.18
N PHE A 3 -10.68 -13.48 1.20
CA PHE A 3 -9.26 -13.28 0.91
C PHE A 3 -9.13 -12.31 -0.27
N GLY A 4 -8.22 -11.38 -0.19
CA GLY A 4 -7.93 -10.41 -1.25
C GLY A 4 -6.46 -10.41 -1.64
N LEU A 5 -6.20 -10.25 -2.93
CA LEU A 5 -4.86 -10.06 -3.48
C LEU A 5 -4.89 -8.89 -4.44
N SER A 6 -3.93 -7.98 -4.31
CA SER A 6 -3.83 -6.81 -5.19
C SER A 6 -2.39 -6.40 -5.42
N THR A 7 -2.19 -5.75 -6.54
CA THR A 7 -0.97 -5.05 -6.91
C THR A 7 -1.35 -3.70 -7.50
N GLY A 8 -0.37 -2.83 -7.74
CA GLY A 8 -0.65 -1.53 -8.31
C GLY A 8 0.58 -0.69 -8.50
N TYR A 9 0.33 0.58 -8.66
CA TYR A 9 1.35 1.62 -8.80
C TYR A 9 1.16 2.66 -7.70
N GLY A 10 2.26 3.11 -7.11
CA GLY A 10 2.30 4.18 -6.13
C GLY A 10 3.31 5.26 -6.50
N SER A 11 2.99 6.47 -6.12
CA SER A 11 3.90 7.62 -6.15
C SER A 11 4.11 8.11 -4.74
N THR A 12 5.35 7.99 -4.24
CA THR A 12 5.74 8.44 -2.90
C THR A 12 6.47 9.76 -2.98
N ASN A 13 6.02 10.72 -2.18
CA ASN A 13 6.71 11.98 -1.98
C ASN A 13 7.53 11.89 -0.70
N PHE A 14 8.84 11.87 -0.83
CA PHE A 14 9.75 12.03 0.29
C PHE A 14 9.98 13.50 0.57
N LYS A 15 9.90 13.88 1.84
CA LYS A 15 10.26 15.19 2.34
C LYS A 15 11.06 15.03 3.64
N HIS A 16 12.25 15.60 3.65
CA HIS A 16 13.11 15.65 4.83
C HIS A 16 12.90 16.98 5.55
N GLU A 17 12.78 16.96 6.86
CA GLU A 17 12.66 18.14 7.72
C GLU A 17 13.86 18.14 8.67
N PHE A 18 14.66 19.21 8.61
CA PHE A 18 15.93 19.34 9.33
C PHE A 18 15.83 20.38 10.45
N ASP A 19 14.96 20.12 11.42
CA ASP A 19 14.85 21.02 12.57
C ASP A 19 16.14 21.02 13.38
N GLY A 20 16.78 22.18 13.50
CA GLY A 20 18.02 22.36 14.28
C GLY A 20 19.31 21.92 13.53
N PHE A 21 19.26 21.66 12.23
CA PHE A 21 20.45 21.36 11.42
C PHE A 21 20.68 22.40 10.34
N GLY A 22 21.94 22.75 10.12
CA GLY A 22 22.38 23.51 8.96
C GLY A 22 22.94 22.61 7.86
N ILE A 23 23.17 23.20 6.69
CA ILE A 23 23.76 22.54 5.54
C ILE A 23 25.06 23.23 5.17
N LEU A 24 26.12 22.44 4.98
CA LEU A 24 27.40 22.86 4.41
C LEU A 24 27.56 22.23 3.04
N GLN A 25 27.71 23.05 2.03
CA GLN A 25 28.03 22.65 0.68
C GLN A 25 29.45 23.18 0.32
N ASN A 26 30.42 22.30 0.32
CA ASN A 26 31.74 22.65 -0.22
C ASN A 26 31.72 22.52 -1.75
N PRO A 27 32.61 23.26 -2.48
CA PRO A 27 32.77 23.07 -3.91
C PRO A 27 33.02 21.59 -4.26
N ASP A 28 32.40 21.11 -5.33
CA ASP A 28 32.56 19.74 -5.87
C ASP A 28 32.34 18.60 -4.86
N SER A 29 31.56 18.83 -3.80
CA SER A 29 31.28 17.83 -2.78
C SER A 29 29.78 17.58 -2.60
N ILE A 30 29.45 16.52 -1.88
CA ILE A 30 28.06 16.24 -1.47
C ILE A 30 27.65 17.16 -0.30
N PRO A 31 26.38 17.58 -0.20
CA PRO A 31 25.89 18.37 0.92
C PRO A 31 26.04 17.59 2.23
N LYS A 32 26.50 18.25 3.28
CA LYS A 32 26.62 17.70 4.61
C LYS A 32 25.72 18.44 5.58
N LEU A 33 25.03 17.69 6.45
CA LEU A 33 24.31 18.26 7.56
C LEU A 33 25.23 18.50 8.75
N PHE A 34 25.00 19.56 9.50
CA PHE A 34 25.66 19.80 10.78
C PHE A 34 24.66 20.30 11.82
N PRO A 35 24.83 19.97 13.11
CA PRO A 35 23.96 20.46 14.17
C PRO A 35 24.17 21.95 14.40
N ALA A 36 23.10 22.65 14.78
CA ALA A 36 23.18 24.07 15.09
C ALA A 36 24.27 24.33 16.14
N GLY A 37 25.13 25.33 15.85
CA GLY A 37 26.24 25.73 16.74
C GLY A 37 27.53 24.92 16.58
N ASN A 38 27.55 23.81 15.81
CA ASN A 38 28.77 23.03 15.61
C ASN A 38 28.98 22.62 14.14
N VAL A 39 29.59 23.50 13.37
CA VAL A 39 29.88 23.27 11.94
C VAL A 39 30.93 22.17 11.74
N SER A 40 31.79 21.89 12.72
CA SER A 40 32.86 20.90 12.62
C SER A 40 32.33 19.46 12.64
N SER A 41 31.15 19.23 13.22
CA SER A 41 30.47 17.91 13.22
C SER A 41 29.56 17.81 12.01
N GLY A 42 29.94 17.03 11.00
CA GLY A 42 29.16 16.84 9.79
C GLY A 42 28.61 15.45 9.65
N TYR A 43 27.51 15.33 8.93
CA TYR A 43 26.89 14.06 8.58
C TYR A 43 26.71 14.01 7.06
N SER A 44 27.32 13.02 6.42
CA SER A 44 27.23 12.82 4.96
C SER A 44 26.07 11.93 4.55
N ASN A 45 25.52 11.16 5.48
CA ASN A 45 24.29 10.38 5.27
C ASN A 45 23.39 10.54 6.49
N TRP A 46 22.13 10.87 6.23
CA TRP A 46 21.07 11.08 7.21
C TRP A 46 19.74 10.45 6.80
N PHE A 47 19.76 9.65 5.73
CA PHE A 47 18.55 9.05 5.18
C PHE A 47 18.24 7.70 5.82
N ASN A 48 19.21 6.79 5.81
CA ASN A 48 19.05 5.42 6.27
C ASN A 48 19.94 5.04 7.45
N LYS A 49 20.96 5.83 7.70
CA LYS A 49 21.91 5.71 8.82
C LYS A 49 22.46 7.10 9.13
N VAL A 50 23.07 7.24 10.29
CA VAL A 50 23.85 8.44 10.61
C VAL A 50 25.30 8.13 10.33
N GLN A 51 25.91 8.85 9.38
CA GLN A 51 27.32 8.68 9.06
C GLN A 51 28.06 9.97 9.40
N PRO A 52 28.74 10.02 10.56
CA PRO A 52 29.56 11.16 10.93
C PRO A 52 30.70 11.33 9.91
N ASN A 53 30.94 12.55 9.55
CA ASN A 53 32.05 12.91 8.68
C ASN A 53 32.47 14.35 9.03
N GLY A 54 33.66 14.50 9.57
CA GLY A 54 34.18 15.84 9.97
C GLY A 54 34.00 16.85 8.83
N ASN A 55 33.61 18.06 9.18
CA ASN A 55 33.45 19.15 8.26
C ASN A 55 34.70 20.05 8.27
N THR A 56 35.24 20.32 7.09
CA THR A 56 36.18 21.39 6.87
C THR A 56 35.54 22.38 5.92
N VAL A 57 35.38 23.62 6.37
CA VAL A 57 34.82 24.68 5.52
C VAL A 57 35.91 25.12 4.55
N GLN A 58 35.67 24.94 3.26
CA GLN A 58 36.59 25.32 2.19
C GLN A 58 36.30 26.76 1.71
N PRO A 59 37.28 27.45 1.12
CA PRO A 59 37.03 28.72 0.43
C PRO A 59 35.96 28.53 -0.65
N GLY A 60 34.94 29.41 -0.69
CA GLY A 60 33.81 29.30 -1.59
C GLY A 60 32.70 28.32 -1.16
N ALA A 61 32.78 27.77 0.04
CA ALA A 61 31.72 26.95 0.58
C ALA A 61 30.44 27.76 0.82
N PHE A 62 29.29 27.15 0.50
CA PHE A 62 27.99 27.69 0.85
C PHE A 62 27.51 27.08 2.17
N LEU A 63 27.12 27.95 3.11
CA LEU A 63 26.72 27.53 4.45
C LEU A 63 25.39 28.19 4.81
N VAL A 64 24.43 27.35 5.22
CA VAL A 64 23.12 27.80 5.68
C VAL A 64 22.87 27.28 7.09
N SER A 65 22.59 28.20 8.02
CA SER A 65 22.24 27.85 9.39
C SER A 65 20.77 27.39 9.50
N ALA A 66 20.50 26.56 10.50
CA ALA A 66 19.15 26.05 10.82
C ALA A 66 18.11 27.16 11.10
N ASP A 67 18.56 28.32 11.57
CA ASP A 67 17.65 29.39 12.01
C ASP A 67 17.17 30.30 10.86
N THR A 68 17.65 30.07 9.64
CA THR A 68 17.45 31.01 8.53
C THR A 68 16.32 30.64 7.59
N THR A 69 16.06 29.35 7.39
CA THR A 69 14.99 28.86 6.47
C THR A 69 14.67 27.39 6.74
N ASP A 70 13.43 26.99 6.43
CA ASP A 70 13.02 25.58 6.37
C ASP A 70 13.73 24.85 5.23
N ILE A 71 14.97 24.46 5.48
CA ILE A 71 15.75 23.68 4.52
C ILE A 71 15.37 22.21 4.64
N GLY A 72 15.22 21.58 3.49
CA GLY A 72 14.97 20.14 3.39
C GLY A 72 15.36 19.61 2.03
N PHE A 73 15.21 18.30 1.89
CA PHE A 73 15.34 17.63 0.61
C PHE A 73 14.04 16.91 0.26
N GLN A 74 13.71 16.89 -1.01
CA GLN A 74 12.52 16.23 -1.53
C GLN A 74 12.85 15.33 -2.72
N ASN A 75 12.06 14.24 -2.83
CA ASN A 75 12.14 13.33 -3.95
C ASN A 75 10.78 12.68 -4.23
N LYS A 76 10.55 12.32 -5.48
CA LYS A 76 9.42 11.49 -5.89
C LYS A 76 9.93 10.10 -6.24
N ALA A 77 9.43 9.10 -5.54
CA ALA A 77 9.72 7.71 -5.79
C ALA A 77 8.51 6.99 -6.39
N PHE A 78 8.73 5.95 -7.17
CA PHE A 78 7.66 5.06 -7.58
C PHE A 78 7.67 3.77 -6.77
N ASN A 79 6.49 3.20 -6.58
CA ASN A 79 6.29 2.04 -5.74
C ASN A 79 5.44 1.00 -6.45
N ILE A 80 5.78 -0.26 -6.25
CA ILE A 80 4.99 -1.39 -6.71
C ILE A 80 4.61 -2.23 -5.49
N PRO A 81 3.38 -2.10 -4.96
CA PRO A 81 2.91 -2.90 -3.85
C PRO A 81 2.35 -4.25 -4.30
N LEU A 82 2.63 -5.30 -3.55
CA LEU A 82 1.91 -6.57 -3.54
C LEU A 82 1.24 -6.72 -2.19
N LYS A 83 -0.09 -6.76 -2.17
CA LYS A 83 -0.89 -6.71 -0.95
C LYS A 83 -1.82 -7.91 -0.87
N ALA A 84 -1.77 -8.61 0.26
CA ALA A 84 -2.69 -9.68 0.63
C ALA A 84 -3.54 -9.24 1.83
N THR A 85 -4.84 -9.51 1.79
CA THR A 85 -5.79 -9.16 2.85
C THR A 85 -6.69 -10.32 3.19
N LEU A 86 -7.10 -10.38 4.44
CA LEU A 86 -8.08 -11.32 4.95
C LEU A 86 -9.08 -10.55 5.81
N HIS A 87 -10.37 -10.62 5.47
CA HIS A 87 -11.40 -9.87 6.20
C HIS A 87 -12.72 -10.65 6.28
N VAL A 88 -13.54 -10.21 7.21
CA VAL A 88 -14.94 -10.65 7.35
C VAL A 88 -15.83 -9.47 7.04
N GLU A 89 -16.91 -9.73 6.33
CA GLU A 89 -17.96 -8.75 6.02
C GLU A 89 -19.18 -9.00 6.91
N PHE A 90 -19.64 -7.95 7.59
CA PHE A 90 -20.83 -7.92 8.40
C PHE A 90 -21.74 -6.81 7.88
N ASP A 91 -22.83 -7.17 7.23
CA ASP A 91 -23.73 -6.23 6.59
C ASP A 91 -22.96 -5.29 5.64
N ARG A 92 -22.75 -4.05 6.05
CA ARG A 92 -21.98 -3.04 5.28
C ARG A 92 -20.52 -2.91 5.70
N TYR A 93 -20.16 -3.46 6.85
CA TYR A 93 -18.85 -3.26 7.45
C TYR A 93 -17.89 -4.39 7.12
N ARG A 94 -16.61 -4.04 7.05
CA ARG A 94 -15.52 -4.98 6.86
C ARG A 94 -14.49 -4.80 7.96
N ILE A 95 -14.08 -5.89 8.56
CA ILE A 95 -12.97 -5.89 9.51
C ILE A 95 -12.03 -7.04 9.18
N GLY A 96 -10.74 -6.75 9.22
CA GLY A 96 -9.75 -7.76 8.92
C GLY A 96 -8.34 -7.25 9.08
N GLY A 97 -7.43 -7.90 8.40
CA GLY A 97 -6.03 -7.51 8.40
C GLY A 97 -5.35 -7.85 7.09
N GLY A 98 -4.14 -7.39 6.94
CA GLY A 98 -3.38 -7.67 5.75
C GLY A 98 -1.89 -7.43 5.90
N TYR A 99 -1.20 -7.88 4.88
CA TYR A 99 0.22 -7.71 4.73
C TYR A 99 0.52 -7.17 3.33
N SER A 100 1.46 -6.25 3.23
CA SER A 100 1.91 -5.71 1.96
C SER A 100 3.43 -5.76 1.88
N PHE A 101 3.91 -6.22 0.75
CA PHE A 101 5.31 -6.16 0.36
C PHE A 101 5.44 -5.18 -0.79
N GLU A 102 6.30 -4.18 -0.66
CA GLU A 102 6.37 -3.08 -1.59
C GLU A 102 7.80 -2.83 -2.03
N TYR A 103 8.01 -2.79 -3.32
CA TYR A 103 9.24 -2.32 -3.93
C TYR A 103 9.17 -0.80 -4.11
N VAL A 104 10.16 -0.09 -3.58
CA VAL A 104 10.30 1.36 -3.68
C VAL A 104 11.56 1.69 -4.46
N ASN A 105 11.44 2.49 -5.49
CA ASN A 105 12.56 2.99 -6.27
C ASN A 105 12.62 4.52 -6.19
N MET A 106 13.74 5.04 -5.72
CA MET A 106 13.99 6.46 -5.47
C MET A 106 15.02 6.98 -6.45
N GLY A 107 14.85 8.25 -6.85
CA GLY A 107 15.88 9.01 -7.50
C GLY A 107 16.76 9.81 -6.53
N THR A 108 17.40 10.83 -7.03
CA THR A 108 18.14 11.81 -6.24
C THR A 108 17.19 12.76 -5.53
N PHE A 109 17.58 13.19 -4.34
CA PHE A 109 16.85 14.19 -3.57
C PHE A 109 17.33 15.58 -3.95
N ARG A 110 16.38 16.46 -4.20
CA ARG A 110 16.66 17.87 -4.54
C ARG A 110 16.44 18.74 -3.31
N PRO A 111 17.27 19.74 -3.07
CA PRO A 111 17.04 20.69 -2.00
C PRO A 111 15.73 21.46 -2.25
N THR A 112 15.04 21.83 -1.17
CA THR A 112 13.78 22.60 -1.24
C THR A 112 14.02 24.09 -1.38
N ALA A 113 15.21 24.56 -0.97
CA ALA A 113 15.67 25.94 -1.10
C ALA A 113 17.15 25.92 -1.55
N TYR A 114 17.62 27.00 -2.12
CA TYR A 114 19.03 27.19 -2.59
C TYR A 114 19.49 26.10 -3.57
N GLY A 115 18.63 25.79 -4.55
CA GLY A 115 18.91 24.73 -5.54
C GLY A 115 20.12 24.99 -6.45
N ASP A 116 20.55 26.23 -6.60
CA ASP A 116 21.72 26.64 -7.37
C ASP A 116 23.03 26.51 -6.55
N ASP A 117 22.93 26.60 -5.23
CA ASP A 117 24.07 26.59 -4.31
C ASP A 117 24.28 25.23 -3.63
N ILE A 118 23.20 24.44 -3.48
CA ILE A 118 23.22 23.13 -2.81
C ILE A 118 23.03 22.02 -3.83
N SER A 119 23.96 21.11 -3.91
CA SER A 119 23.89 19.98 -4.81
C SER A 119 22.84 18.93 -4.36
N ASN A 120 22.41 18.10 -5.29
CA ASN A 120 21.46 17.02 -5.00
C ASN A 120 22.09 15.97 -4.07
N PHE A 121 21.29 15.44 -3.15
CA PHE A 121 21.68 14.34 -2.29
C PHE A 121 21.23 12.99 -2.88
N SER A 122 22.16 12.05 -2.96
CA SER A 122 21.88 10.68 -3.38
C SER A 122 22.18 9.72 -2.24
N PRO A 123 21.18 8.95 -1.76
CA PRO A 123 21.45 7.87 -0.81
C PRO A 123 22.34 6.79 -1.39
N ASP A 124 22.97 5.97 -0.53
CA ASP A 124 23.85 4.86 -0.94
C ASP A 124 23.14 3.79 -1.79
N PHE A 125 21.83 3.86 -1.92
CA PHE A 125 21.01 2.94 -2.69
C PHE A 125 19.82 3.66 -3.34
N SER A 126 19.42 3.18 -4.51
CA SER A 126 18.26 3.70 -5.26
C SER A 126 16.96 2.99 -4.98
N SER A 127 16.99 1.78 -4.38
CA SER A 127 15.79 0.99 -4.16
C SER A 127 15.84 0.21 -2.85
N PHE A 128 14.66 -0.05 -2.28
CA PHE A 128 14.51 -0.88 -1.10
C PHE A 128 13.12 -1.53 -1.06
N PHE A 129 12.96 -2.50 -0.16
CA PHE A 129 11.69 -3.16 0.11
C PHE A 129 11.09 -2.69 1.42
N LEU A 130 9.80 -2.36 1.38
CA LEU A 130 9.00 -1.98 2.53
C LEU A 130 7.98 -3.08 2.81
N LYS A 131 7.95 -3.55 4.05
CA LYS A 131 6.97 -4.54 4.53
C LYS A 131 5.98 -3.83 5.43
N LYS A 132 4.67 -4.00 5.19
CA LYS A 132 3.60 -3.37 5.96
C LYS A 132 2.64 -4.42 6.51
N TYR A 133 2.18 -4.24 7.73
CA TYR A 133 1.14 -5.04 8.38
C TYR A 133 0.09 -4.10 8.96
N PHE A 134 -1.16 -4.44 8.79
CA PHE A 134 -2.24 -3.52 9.13
C PHE A 134 -3.54 -4.24 9.48
N VAL A 135 -4.35 -3.55 10.25
CA VAL A 135 -5.78 -3.82 10.42
C VAL A 135 -6.51 -3.08 9.32
N LEU A 136 -7.47 -3.75 8.70
CA LEU A 136 -8.36 -3.22 7.68
C LEU A 136 -9.72 -2.97 8.30
N LEU A 137 -10.21 -1.75 8.18
CA LEU A 137 -11.56 -1.34 8.56
C LEU A 137 -12.21 -0.72 7.32
N GLY A 138 -13.43 -1.10 6.99
CA GLY A 138 -14.09 -0.58 5.82
C GLY A 138 -15.61 -0.64 5.90
N ALA A 139 -16.26 0.10 5.00
CA ALA A 139 -17.70 0.09 4.86
C ALA A 139 -18.10 0.20 3.38
N SER A 140 -19.10 -0.56 2.99
CA SER A 140 -19.78 -0.43 1.71
C SER A 140 -20.76 0.73 1.80
N VAL A 141 -20.51 1.80 1.04
CA VAL A 141 -21.29 3.04 1.11
C VAL A 141 -22.37 3.12 0.05
N TYR A 142 -22.15 2.51 -1.10
CA TYR A 142 -23.09 2.55 -2.20
C TYR A 142 -23.01 1.27 -3.03
N ARG A 143 -24.19 0.79 -3.49
CA ARG A 143 -24.30 -0.35 -4.40
C ARG A 143 -25.19 0.00 -5.57
N TYR A 144 -24.69 -0.24 -6.75
CA TYR A 144 -25.43 -0.10 -8.01
C TYR A 144 -25.19 -1.34 -8.87
N GLU A 145 -26.25 -2.12 -9.10
CA GLU A 145 -26.19 -3.42 -9.78
C GLU A 145 -25.04 -4.30 -9.24
N ASP A 146 -24.02 -4.55 -10.06
CA ASP A 146 -22.86 -5.36 -9.77
C ASP A 146 -21.71 -4.59 -9.13
N TYR A 147 -21.85 -3.28 -9.03
CA TYR A 147 -20.81 -2.41 -8.50
C TYR A 147 -21.08 -2.04 -7.06
N VAL A 148 -20.02 -2.08 -6.27
CA VAL A 148 -20.05 -1.67 -4.86
C VAL A 148 -18.94 -0.65 -4.65
N LEU A 149 -19.30 0.49 -4.10
CA LEU A 149 -18.35 1.48 -3.60
C LEU A 149 -18.06 1.20 -2.14
N VAL A 150 -16.80 1.04 -1.81
CA VAL A 150 -16.30 0.75 -0.46
C VAL A 150 -15.31 1.81 -0.06
N VAL A 151 -15.45 2.34 1.14
CA VAL A 151 -14.44 3.21 1.76
C VAL A 151 -13.76 2.41 2.85
N ASP A 152 -12.43 2.46 2.89
CA ASP A 152 -11.66 1.70 3.86
C ASP A 152 -10.44 2.46 4.40
N ALA A 153 -10.02 2.06 5.59
CA ALA A 153 -8.81 2.51 6.25
C ALA A 153 -7.95 1.29 6.63
N ASN A 154 -6.65 1.39 6.35
CA ASN A 154 -5.66 0.43 6.83
C ASN A 154 -4.76 1.15 7.84
N ILE A 155 -4.70 0.64 9.06
CA ILE A 155 -3.95 1.22 10.17
C ILE A 155 -3.00 0.16 10.72
N GLY A 156 -1.72 0.49 10.85
CA GLY A 156 -0.76 -0.48 11.34
C GLY A 156 0.66 0.03 11.39
N GLY A 157 1.58 -0.88 11.16
CA GLY A 157 3.00 -0.60 11.16
C GLY A 157 3.69 -1.04 9.87
N TYR A 158 4.95 -0.64 9.77
CA TYR A 158 5.79 -1.04 8.64
C TYR A 158 7.21 -1.35 9.10
N SER A 159 7.95 -2.06 8.28
CA SER A 159 9.36 -2.35 8.46
C SER A 159 10.12 -1.91 7.22
N LEU A 160 11.07 -1.01 7.43
CA LEU A 160 12.08 -0.63 6.45
C LEU A 160 13.05 -1.81 6.28
N GLY A 161 13.54 -2.03 5.08
CA GLY A 161 14.44 -3.14 4.75
C GLY A 161 15.77 -3.09 5.54
N SER A 162 16.64 -4.08 5.29
CA SER A 162 17.95 -4.20 5.96
C SER A 162 18.94 -3.08 5.67
N LYS A 163 18.67 -2.27 4.65
CA LYS A 163 19.47 -1.10 4.30
C LYS A 163 19.34 0.06 5.30
N PHE A 164 18.36 0.00 6.19
CA PHE A 164 18.08 1.01 7.21
C PHE A 164 18.60 0.57 8.58
N ASP A 165 19.37 1.42 9.22
CA ASP A 165 19.90 1.16 10.55
C ASP A 165 18.81 1.27 11.61
N LYS A 166 18.47 0.14 12.20
CA LYS A 166 17.41 0.03 13.20
C LYS A 166 17.76 0.67 14.54
N SER A 167 19.04 0.92 14.80
CA SER A 167 19.51 1.49 16.07
C SER A 167 19.20 2.98 16.17
N VAL A 168 19.23 3.68 15.03
CA VAL A 168 19.00 5.13 14.96
C VAL A 168 17.62 5.51 14.42
N ILE A 169 16.88 4.57 13.81
CA ILE A 169 15.60 4.83 13.16
C ILE A 169 14.41 4.49 14.06
N LYS A 170 13.60 5.48 14.36
CA LYS A 170 12.29 5.34 15.01
C LYS A 170 11.17 5.47 13.97
N LYS A 171 10.38 4.41 13.82
CA LYS A 171 9.26 4.38 12.88
C LYS A 171 8.04 5.10 13.46
N GLY A 172 7.35 5.86 12.61
CA GLY A 172 6.07 6.47 12.93
C GLY A 172 4.88 5.55 12.66
N ALA A 173 3.69 6.11 12.76
CA ALA A 173 2.45 5.43 12.41
C ALA A 173 2.30 5.27 10.89
N TYR A 174 1.50 4.26 10.50
CA TYR A 174 1.10 3.99 9.14
C TYR A 174 -0.43 4.03 9.06
N VAL A 175 -0.94 4.92 8.23
CA VAL A 175 -2.38 5.06 7.94
C VAL A 175 -2.55 5.17 6.43
N ASN A 176 -3.43 4.34 5.85
CA ASN A 176 -3.77 4.41 4.44
C ASN A 176 -5.29 4.47 4.30
N LEU A 177 -5.80 5.53 3.72
CA LEU A 177 -7.21 5.76 3.45
C LEU A 177 -7.49 5.52 1.97
N GLY A 178 -8.53 4.78 1.66
CA GLY A 178 -8.87 4.44 0.29
C GLY A 178 -10.36 4.32 0.02
N ALA A 179 -10.67 4.40 -1.28
CA ALA A 179 -11.99 4.10 -1.78
C ALA A 179 -11.86 3.05 -2.89
N ALA A 180 -12.60 1.96 -2.79
CA ALA A 180 -12.55 0.88 -3.77
C ALA A 180 -13.86 0.80 -4.55
N ILE A 181 -13.76 0.68 -5.86
CA ILE A 181 -14.87 0.27 -6.71
C ILE A 181 -14.70 -1.22 -6.98
N GLU A 182 -15.62 -2.01 -6.46
CA GLU A 182 -15.65 -3.46 -6.63
C GLU A 182 -16.72 -3.85 -7.62
N ARG A 183 -16.43 -4.81 -8.47
CA ARG A 183 -17.39 -5.44 -9.37
C ARG A 183 -17.59 -6.89 -8.98
N ASP A 184 -18.82 -7.25 -8.68
CA ASP A 184 -19.23 -8.62 -8.39
C ASP A 184 -19.23 -9.44 -9.69
N MET A 185 -18.25 -10.33 -9.85
CA MET A 185 -18.16 -11.24 -11.00
C MET A 185 -18.96 -12.53 -10.74
N SER A 186 -19.06 -12.93 -9.47
CA SER A 186 -19.87 -14.03 -8.97
C SER A 186 -20.15 -13.84 -7.47
N GLU A 187 -20.88 -14.75 -6.84
CA GLU A 187 -21.07 -14.75 -5.36
C GLU A 187 -19.75 -14.77 -4.57
N TYR A 188 -18.69 -15.29 -5.18
CA TYR A 188 -17.44 -15.57 -4.48
C TYR A 188 -16.28 -14.76 -4.99
N PHE A 189 -16.39 -14.16 -6.15
CA PHE A 189 -15.27 -13.50 -6.81
C PHE A 189 -15.62 -12.07 -7.23
N LYS A 190 -14.81 -11.13 -6.77
CA LYS A 190 -14.94 -9.72 -7.12
C LYS A 190 -13.61 -9.22 -7.67
N LEU A 191 -13.68 -8.30 -8.61
CA LEU A 191 -12.56 -7.49 -9.05
C LEU A 191 -12.71 -6.09 -8.47
N PHE A 192 -11.60 -5.43 -8.18
CA PHE A 192 -11.64 -4.07 -7.66
C PHE A 192 -10.51 -3.19 -8.16
N VAL A 193 -10.78 -1.90 -8.18
CA VAL A 193 -9.79 -0.83 -8.31
C VAL A 193 -9.89 0.05 -7.08
N ARG A 194 -8.75 0.36 -6.45
CA ARG A 194 -8.70 1.10 -5.20
C ARG A 194 -7.65 2.21 -5.23
N PRO A 195 -8.02 3.46 -5.57
CA PRO A 195 -7.21 4.62 -5.22
C PRO A 195 -7.11 4.78 -3.71
N SER A 196 -5.94 5.20 -3.23
CA SER A 196 -5.71 5.41 -1.79
C SER A 196 -4.56 6.36 -1.52
N TYR A 197 -4.65 7.04 -0.40
CA TYR A 197 -3.60 7.90 0.12
C TYR A 197 -3.03 7.35 1.42
N GLU A 198 -1.70 7.36 1.52
CA GLU A 198 -0.96 6.75 2.61
C GLU A 198 -0.10 7.78 3.31
N ILE A 199 -0.22 7.86 4.63
CA ILE A 199 0.55 8.73 5.52
C ILE A 199 1.49 7.86 6.32
N LYS A 200 2.79 8.15 6.22
CA LYS A 200 3.83 7.46 6.97
C LYS A 200 5.07 8.34 7.13
N SER A 201 5.77 8.15 8.25
CA SER A 201 6.98 8.91 8.56
C SER A 201 7.89 8.09 9.44
N TYR A 202 9.19 8.31 9.33
CA TYR A 202 10.17 7.84 10.30
C TYR A 202 11.08 8.99 10.73
N THR A 203 11.76 8.78 11.84
CA THR A 203 12.71 9.74 12.40
C THR A 203 14.06 9.07 12.53
N VAL A 204 15.10 9.75 12.12
CA VAL A 204 16.49 9.35 12.33
C VAL A 204 17.03 10.12 13.52
N ASN A 205 17.37 9.43 14.60
CA ASN A 205 17.97 10.02 15.78
C ASN A 205 19.48 10.15 15.57
N VAL A 206 20.03 11.31 15.89
CA VAL A 206 21.46 11.57 15.84
C VAL A 206 22.02 11.40 17.26
N PRO A 207 22.74 10.29 17.55
CA PRO A 207 23.12 9.95 18.92
C PRO A 207 23.97 11.00 19.63
N GLU A 208 24.88 11.66 18.90
CA GLU A 208 25.83 12.60 19.46
C GLU A 208 25.20 13.94 19.92
N THR A 209 24.09 14.32 19.30
CA THR A 209 23.46 15.63 19.57
C THR A 209 22.12 15.51 20.26
N GLY A 210 21.53 14.33 20.31
CA GLY A 210 20.16 14.12 20.77
C GLY A 210 19.09 14.71 19.86
N GLN A 211 19.49 15.29 18.73
CA GLN A 211 18.56 15.82 17.73
C GLN A 211 18.01 14.73 16.83
N SER A 212 16.94 15.02 16.12
CA SER A 212 16.29 14.05 15.24
C SER A 212 15.88 14.66 13.91
N ILE A 213 16.04 13.90 12.85
CA ILE A 213 15.67 14.28 11.48
C ILE A 213 14.38 13.53 11.12
N LYS A 214 13.34 14.26 10.78
CA LYS A 214 12.06 13.68 10.40
C LYS A 214 11.94 13.49 8.91
N HIS A 215 11.59 12.28 8.50
CA HIS A 215 11.36 11.89 7.12
C HIS A 215 9.89 11.56 6.90
N LYS A 216 9.19 12.38 6.13
CA LYS A 216 7.83 12.13 5.66
C LYS A 216 7.91 11.47 4.28
N PHE A 217 7.16 10.39 4.07
CA PHE A 217 7.11 9.70 2.77
C PHE A 217 5.68 9.23 2.45
N ASN A 218 4.81 10.22 2.33
CA ASN A 218 3.43 10.02 1.98
C ASN A 218 3.30 9.55 0.54
N ALA A 219 2.30 8.71 0.27
CA ALA A 219 2.16 8.10 -1.05
C ALA A 219 0.71 8.06 -1.53
N PHE A 220 0.52 8.24 -2.82
CA PHE A 220 -0.72 7.96 -3.50
C PHE A 220 -0.59 6.64 -4.28
N TYR A 221 -1.59 5.77 -4.16
CA TYR A 221 -1.63 4.47 -4.83
C TYR A 221 -2.89 4.31 -5.66
N ILE A 222 -2.74 3.57 -6.76
CA ILE A 222 -3.85 2.98 -7.50
C ILE A 222 -3.58 1.48 -7.51
N ASN A 223 -4.41 0.72 -6.77
CA ASN A 223 -4.31 -0.73 -6.70
C ASN A 223 -5.43 -1.38 -7.49
N ILE A 224 -5.11 -2.47 -8.16
CA ILE A 224 -6.06 -3.37 -8.82
C ILE A 224 -5.92 -4.75 -8.20
N GLY A 225 -7.03 -5.44 -8.05
CA GLY A 225 -6.97 -6.74 -7.42
C GLY A 225 -8.26 -7.52 -7.52
N ALA A 226 -8.25 -8.66 -6.86
CA ALA A 226 -9.38 -9.54 -6.77
C ALA A 226 -9.60 -9.97 -5.33
N THR A 227 -10.85 -10.23 -4.98
CA THR A 227 -11.22 -10.86 -3.72
C THR A 227 -11.96 -12.15 -3.97
N TYR A 228 -11.71 -13.11 -3.10
CA TYR A 228 -12.35 -14.40 -3.10
C TYR A 228 -13.00 -14.66 -1.73
N ARG A 229 -14.32 -14.86 -1.73
CA ARG A 229 -15.09 -15.22 -0.55
C ARG A 229 -15.08 -16.73 -0.37
N PHE A 230 -14.61 -17.21 0.76
CA PHE A 230 -14.68 -18.63 1.07
C PHE A 230 -16.14 -19.06 1.27
N PRO A 231 -16.60 -20.09 0.54
CA PRO A 231 -17.95 -20.60 0.68
C PRO A 231 -18.22 -21.16 2.08
N GLU A 232 -19.32 -20.81 2.66
CA GLU A 232 -19.77 -21.33 3.96
C GLU A 232 -20.35 -22.74 3.84
N LEU A 233 -21.09 -22.98 2.76
CA LEU A 233 -21.72 -24.27 2.50
C LEU A 233 -20.76 -25.26 1.84
N ARG A 234 -20.91 -26.52 2.21
CA ARG A 234 -20.18 -27.61 1.58
C ARG A 234 -20.66 -27.81 0.14
N ARG A 235 -19.77 -28.26 -0.72
CA ARG A 235 -20.11 -28.65 -2.09
C ARG A 235 -21.11 -29.81 -2.08
N CYS A 236 -22.11 -29.76 -2.96
CA CYS A 236 -23.07 -30.86 -3.14
C CYS A 236 -22.34 -32.18 -3.41
N PHE A 237 -22.69 -33.23 -2.70
CA PHE A 237 -22.07 -34.56 -2.80
C PHE A 237 -22.61 -35.38 -3.98
N LEU A 238 -23.85 -35.12 -4.41
CA LEU A 238 -24.48 -35.86 -5.49
C LEU A 238 -23.88 -35.46 -6.84
N LYS A 239 -23.28 -36.40 -7.55
CA LYS A 239 -22.66 -36.19 -8.89
C LYS A 239 -23.71 -35.80 -9.94
N THR A 240 -24.91 -36.29 -9.81
CA THR A 240 -26.05 -36.07 -10.72
C THR A 240 -26.79 -34.77 -10.45
N CYS A 241 -26.47 -34.07 -9.36
CA CYS A 241 -27.12 -32.81 -9.03
C CYS A 241 -26.68 -31.69 -9.99
N HIS A 242 -27.62 -31.08 -10.68
CA HIS A 242 -27.43 -29.99 -11.63
C HIS A 242 -27.77 -28.60 -11.07
N ALA A 243 -28.22 -28.53 -9.80
CA ALA A 243 -28.54 -27.26 -9.18
C ALA A 243 -27.33 -26.31 -9.18
N GLN A 244 -27.53 -25.08 -9.59
CA GLN A 244 -26.50 -24.03 -9.67
C GLN A 244 -26.59 -22.99 -8.56
N ILE A 245 -27.59 -23.12 -7.69
CA ILE A 245 -27.80 -22.30 -6.49
C ILE A 245 -27.55 -23.16 -5.25
N ASN A 246 -27.58 -22.52 -4.10
CA ASN A 246 -27.66 -23.22 -2.82
C ASN A 246 -28.98 -23.99 -2.76
N HIS A 247 -28.89 -25.25 -2.42
CA HIS A 247 -30.04 -26.17 -2.43
C HIS A 247 -29.91 -27.19 -1.30
N ALA A 248 -31.03 -27.76 -0.90
CA ALA A 248 -31.09 -28.76 0.16
C ALA A 248 -31.14 -30.19 -0.43
N HIS A 249 -30.47 -31.11 0.24
CA HIS A 249 -30.69 -32.55 0.12
C HIS A 249 -30.95 -33.09 1.54
N GLY A 250 -32.20 -33.48 1.77
CA GLY A 250 -32.67 -33.79 3.12
C GLY A 250 -32.61 -32.54 4.01
N ASN A 251 -32.09 -32.68 5.21
CA ASN A 251 -32.02 -31.61 6.19
C ASN A 251 -30.76 -30.75 6.12
N ARG A 252 -29.98 -30.86 5.05
CA ARG A 252 -28.73 -30.12 4.92
C ARG A 252 -28.66 -29.31 3.63
N GLU A 253 -28.15 -28.10 3.73
CA GLU A 253 -27.89 -27.22 2.61
C GLU A 253 -26.49 -27.43 2.04
N TYR A 254 -26.42 -27.32 0.72
CA TYR A 254 -25.20 -27.48 -0.05
C TYR A 254 -25.09 -26.38 -1.10
N ARG A 255 -23.87 -25.95 -1.38
CA ARG A 255 -23.60 -25.09 -2.54
C ARG A 255 -23.55 -25.92 -3.81
N SER A 256 -23.70 -25.27 -4.94
CA SER A 256 -23.52 -25.89 -6.27
C SER A 256 -22.21 -26.67 -6.38
N ARG A 257 -22.21 -27.76 -7.14
CA ARG A 257 -20.99 -28.48 -7.53
C ARG A 257 -20.13 -27.66 -8.47
N ARG A 258 -20.75 -26.85 -9.34
CA ARG A 258 -20.05 -25.94 -10.21
C ARG A 258 -19.80 -24.66 -9.45
N HIS A 259 -18.55 -24.32 -9.23
CA HIS A 259 -18.15 -23.08 -8.60
C HIS A 259 -17.89 -22.06 -9.71
N PRO A 260 -18.83 -21.17 -10.03
CA PRO A 260 -18.64 -20.23 -11.12
C PRO A 260 -17.80 -19.06 -10.63
N ILE A 261 -16.52 -19.03 -10.97
CA ILE A 261 -15.68 -17.87 -10.73
C ILE A 261 -16.19 -16.66 -11.54
N TYR A 262 -16.86 -16.91 -12.68
CA TYR A 262 -17.24 -15.86 -13.65
C TYR A 262 -18.73 -15.81 -13.95
N LYS A 263 -19.58 -16.54 -13.24
CA LYS A 263 -21.00 -16.62 -13.59
C LYS A 263 -21.86 -16.24 -12.39
N LYS A 264 -22.74 -15.28 -12.60
CA LYS A 264 -23.86 -15.07 -11.73
C LYS A 264 -24.80 -16.23 -11.87
N GLN A 265 -25.42 -16.58 -10.77
CA GLN A 265 -26.55 -17.51 -10.80
C GLN A 265 -27.74 -16.82 -11.45
N ASN A 266 -28.41 -17.52 -12.35
CA ASN A 266 -29.70 -17.05 -12.83
C ASN A 266 -30.70 -17.11 -11.69
N PRO A 267 -31.49 -16.06 -11.52
CA PRO A 267 -32.70 -16.13 -10.69
C PRO A 267 -33.56 -17.30 -11.18
N HIS A 268 -34.17 -18.02 -10.26
CA HIS A 268 -35.07 -19.14 -10.53
C HIS A 268 -34.45 -20.40 -11.13
N TYR A 269 -33.09 -20.47 -11.25
CA TYR A 269 -32.45 -21.70 -11.68
C TYR A 269 -32.61 -22.79 -10.61
N GLY A 270 -33.04 -23.96 -11.04
CA GLY A 270 -33.24 -25.12 -10.15
C GLY A 270 -34.65 -25.21 -9.58
N GLU A 271 -35.53 -24.25 -9.86
CA GLU A 271 -36.97 -24.32 -9.63
C GLU A 271 -37.63 -25.08 -10.80
N ASN A 272 -38.55 -24.44 -11.51
CA ASN A 272 -39.24 -25.03 -12.66
C ASN A 272 -38.50 -24.75 -13.99
N TYR A 273 -37.39 -24.02 -13.94
CA TYR A 273 -36.66 -23.53 -15.12
C TYR A 273 -35.19 -23.88 -15.08
N PRO A 274 -34.81 -25.16 -15.16
CA PRO A 274 -33.42 -25.59 -15.06
C PRO A 274 -32.53 -25.07 -16.20
N ASN A 275 -33.11 -24.58 -17.27
CA ASN A 275 -32.40 -24.15 -18.48
C ASN A 275 -32.34 -22.64 -18.68
N LEU A 276 -32.69 -21.84 -17.65
CA LEU A 276 -32.64 -20.38 -17.74
C LEU A 276 -31.23 -19.82 -17.96
N ILE A 277 -30.20 -20.54 -17.54
CA ILE A 277 -28.83 -20.11 -17.76
C ILE A 277 -28.43 -20.40 -19.20
N LYS A 278 -28.14 -19.34 -19.95
CA LYS A 278 -27.57 -19.46 -21.29
C LYS A 278 -26.10 -19.81 -21.19
N TYR A 279 -25.76 -21.01 -21.62
CA TYR A 279 -24.38 -21.42 -21.75
C TYR A 279 -23.85 -21.13 -23.15
N LYS A 280 -22.57 -20.80 -23.24
CA LYS A 280 -21.86 -20.74 -24.51
C LYS A 280 -21.40 -22.15 -24.94
N GLY A 281 -21.25 -22.39 -26.22
CA GLY A 281 -20.73 -23.64 -26.77
C GLY A 281 -21.66 -24.84 -26.66
N LYS A 282 -21.14 -26.00 -26.20
CA LYS A 282 -21.86 -27.29 -26.16
C LYS A 282 -23.17 -27.27 -25.38
N ASN A 283 -23.35 -26.37 -24.46
CA ASN A 283 -24.56 -26.26 -23.64
C ASN A 283 -25.66 -25.41 -24.29
N LYS A 284 -25.38 -24.79 -25.43
CA LYS A 284 -26.32 -23.92 -26.13
C LYS A 284 -27.60 -24.64 -26.60
N LYS A 285 -27.49 -25.95 -26.89
CA LYS A 285 -28.60 -26.79 -27.34
C LYS A 285 -29.53 -27.23 -26.19
N LYS A 286 -29.13 -27.04 -24.93
CA LYS A 286 -29.89 -27.42 -23.74
C LYS A 286 -30.67 -26.27 -23.11
N LEU A 287 -31.04 -25.29 -23.91
CA LEU A 287 -31.77 -24.10 -23.44
C LEU A 287 -33.28 -24.30 -23.44
N SER A 288 -33.78 -25.38 -24.03
CA SER A 288 -35.18 -25.72 -23.96
C SER A 288 -35.51 -26.32 -22.61
N PRO A 289 -36.54 -25.84 -21.94
CA PRO A 289 -37.01 -26.42 -20.68
C PRO A 289 -37.65 -27.79 -20.89
N TYR A 290 -37.96 -28.19 -22.09
CA TYR A 290 -38.63 -29.42 -22.46
C TYR A 290 -37.92 -30.15 -23.58
#